data_7758cf4a3a7ac4bd43ff377f62301144
#
_entry.id   7758cf4a3a7ac4bd43ff377f62301144
#
_cell.length_a   1.000
_cell.length_b   1.000
_cell.length_c   1.000
_cell.angle_alpha   90.00
_cell.angle_beta   90.00
_cell.angle_gamma   90.00
#
_symmetry.space_group_name_H-M   'P 1'
#
loop_
_entity.id
_entity.type
_entity.pdbx_description
1 polymer ?
#
loop_
_entity_poly.entity_id
_entity_poly.type
_entity_poly.pdbx_seq_one_letter_code
_entity_poly.pdbx_strand_id
1 'polypeptide(L)'
;MPDSPPRPAALFAPWRAQHIVHEDRALLAVNKPAGVSTHAPTPGRRDDVVSRLQDHLGARDGVDPADVYLGVHQRLDKETSGLLLFARDRAANPALARAFETRAVEKRYLAVVEPAPRGAPSGTLKHLVERDRDGRMRARPVLPRDRVADDDPRLAVTAYTVLERHGGRALLELAPRTGRTHQIRVQAAAAGFALLGDVAYGGRPAPRVMLHAASLALVHPHGHRARYEAPCPDALRAALEGRDENISLRDKLLRAIDLRWEVARRDDTTAFRLAHDGDGFAESPVDYYDGFAVIQAMGPAHDPALARALVALGVRGVYAKHRPTQANTLVSSRRPVVAPPRAVAGDDAPAGMVVTELGVRYRVRLGDGLSTGIFLDQRENRRRVRELSAGATVLNLFAYTGPFTVAAAVGGARRTVSVDVSRDALAWAAENLTENGLANDAHAMVVMDVFTFLHNARERRERFDLVVCDPPSYSTTRDSRFSSESDYRGLAEALGPVVAANGRILACSNHKGLHRMKFRRYLHEGLRAAGREVAQMKDLPDPEDFPAAAGGACHLKAVLITLKG
;
A
#
# COMPACT_ATOMS: atom_id res chain seq x y z
N MET A 1 28.03 -3.02 -16.09
CA MET A 1 26.66 -2.60 -15.71
C MET A 1 26.37 -1.37 -16.51
N PRO A 2 25.42 -1.34 -17.47
CA PRO A 2 24.99 -0.09 -18.03
C PRO A 2 24.23 0.66 -16.94
N ASP A 3 24.69 1.89 -16.65
CA ASP A 3 24.10 2.79 -15.67
C ASP A 3 22.61 2.98 -15.96
N SER A 4 21.75 2.44 -15.10
CA SER A 4 20.35 2.88 -15.06
C SER A 4 20.36 4.37 -14.76
N PRO A 5 19.67 5.21 -15.53
CA PRO A 5 19.61 6.63 -15.22
C PRO A 5 19.09 6.80 -13.78
N PRO A 6 19.67 7.72 -13.01
CA PRO A 6 19.26 7.90 -11.63
C PRO A 6 17.75 8.17 -11.59
N ARG A 7 17.04 7.49 -10.69
CA ARG A 7 15.61 7.75 -10.44
C ARG A 7 15.43 9.25 -10.26
N PRO A 8 14.31 9.85 -10.68
CA PRO A 8 14.04 11.24 -10.36
C PRO A 8 13.99 11.37 -8.82
N ALA A 9 15.14 11.66 -8.22
CA ALA A 9 15.33 11.78 -6.78
C ALA A 9 14.33 12.76 -6.14
N ALA A 10 13.82 13.71 -6.95
CA ALA A 10 12.80 14.66 -6.55
C ALA A 10 11.40 14.02 -6.36
N LEU A 11 11.05 12.96 -7.12
CA LEU A 11 9.71 12.36 -7.05
C LEU A 11 9.52 11.58 -5.73
N PHE A 12 10.49 10.75 -5.36
CA PHE A 12 10.46 9.90 -4.16
C PHE A 12 11.45 10.38 -3.09
N ALA A 13 11.47 11.69 -2.81
CA ALA A 13 12.31 12.22 -1.75
C ALA A 13 11.91 11.58 -0.40
N PRO A 14 12.88 11.16 0.44
CA PRO A 14 12.58 10.58 1.75
C PRO A 14 11.84 11.58 2.64
N TRP A 15 12.19 12.85 2.53
CA TRP A 15 11.54 13.97 3.20
C TRP A 15 11.54 15.22 2.31
N ARG A 16 10.45 15.97 2.33
CA ARG A 16 10.36 17.23 1.57
C ARG A 16 10.81 18.39 2.45
N ALA A 17 11.73 19.22 1.96
CA ALA A 17 12.28 20.35 2.71
C ALA A 17 11.18 21.28 3.28
N GLN A 18 10.08 21.47 2.56
CA GLN A 18 8.93 22.27 3.01
C GLN A 18 8.23 21.72 4.26
N HIS A 19 8.50 20.46 4.64
CA HIS A 19 7.98 19.86 5.86
C HIS A 19 8.91 20.06 7.07
N ILE A 20 10.08 20.68 6.89
CA ILE A 20 10.93 21.13 8.00
C ILE A 20 10.40 22.49 8.44
N VAL A 21 9.88 22.58 9.66
CA VAL A 21 9.30 23.80 10.23
C VAL A 21 10.36 24.63 10.91
N HIS A 22 11.29 23.97 11.59
CA HIS A 22 12.42 24.61 12.26
C HIS A 22 13.55 23.61 12.40
N GLU A 23 14.78 24.09 12.27
CA GLU A 23 15.99 23.33 12.56
C GLU A 23 17.04 24.24 13.16
N ASP A 24 17.60 23.83 14.30
CA ASP A 24 18.79 24.41 14.88
C ASP A 24 19.71 23.29 15.43
N ARG A 25 20.75 23.65 16.16
CA ARG A 25 21.69 22.67 16.72
C ARG A 25 21.03 21.71 17.73
N ALA A 26 20.03 22.18 18.49
CA ALA A 26 19.39 21.42 19.56
C ALA A 26 18.13 20.66 19.09
N LEU A 27 17.33 21.27 18.22
CA LEU A 27 15.99 20.84 17.88
C LEU A 27 15.73 20.78 16.37
N LEU A 28 14.90 19.82 15.99
CA LEU A 28 14.27 19.72 14.66
C LEU A 28 12.77 19.61 14.84
N ALA A 29 12.01 20.59 14.33
CA ALA A 29 10.56 20.54 14.26
C ALA A 29 10.11 20.28 12.82
N VAL A 30 9.25 19.28 12.62
CA VAL A 30 8.76 18.88 11.30
C VAL A 30 7.24 18.80 11.25
N ASN A 31 6.68 19.05 10.07
CA ASN A 31 5.27 18.84 9.78
C ASN A 31 5.09 17.44 9.17
N LYS A 32 4.73 16.46 10.01
CA LYS A 32 4.52 15.07 9.60
C LYS A 32 3.32 14.94 8.65
N PRO A 33 3.44 14.32 7.48
CA PRO A 33 2.28 13.97 6.67
C PRO A 33 1.41 12.92 7.35
N ALA A 34 0.11 12.89 7.03
CA ALA A 34 -0.77 11.80 7.43
C ALA A 34 -0.44 10.52 6.67
N GLY A 35 -0.61 9.36 7.30
CA GLY A 35 -0.36 8.05 6.70
C GLY A 35 1.06 7.52 6.92
N VAL A 36 1.97 8.31 7.50
CA VAL A 36 3.33 7.89 7.87
C VAL A 36 3.42 7.71 9.38
N SER A 37 3.97 6.59 9.85
CA SER A 37 4.18 6.32 11.28
C SER A 37 5.31 7.18 11.85
N THR A 38 5.27 7.53 13.14
CA THR A 38 6.39 8.23 13.78
C THR A 38 7.63 7.34 13.86
N HIS A 39 7.44 6.06 14.23
CA HIS A 39 8.46 5.01 14.27
C HIS A 39 8.01 3.81 13.46
N ALA A 40 8.96 2.99 13.04
CA ALA A 40 8.69 1.75 12.35
C ALA A 40 7.76 0.84 13.16
N PRO A 41 6.63 0.40 12.57
CA PRO A 41 5.68 -0.46 13.28
C PRO A 41 6.23 -1.87 13.53
N THR A 42 7.26 -2.28 12.78
CA THR A 42 7.88 -3.61 12.84
C THR A 42 9.39 -3.47 12.71
N PRO A 43 10.20 -4.23 13.49
CA PRO A 43 11.65 -4.25 13.32
C PRO A 43 12.05 -4.55 11.87
N GLY A 44 13.04 -3.83 11.36
CA GLY A 44 13.54 -3.99 9.98
C GLY A 44 12.79 -3.19 8.91
N ARG A 45 11.64 -2.61 9.21
CA ARG A 45 10.98 -1.62 8.35
C ARG A 45 11.55 -0.23 8.61
N ARG A 46 11.67 0.55 7.55
CA ARG A 46 12.16 1.93 7.60
C ARG A 46 11.16 2.96 7.06
N ASP A 47 9.88 2.60 6.91
CA ASP A 47 8.83 3.51 6.46
C ASP A 47 8.21 4.26 7.64
N ASP A 48 9.00 5.12 8.26
CA ASP A 48 8.59 5.97 9.36
C ASP A 48 9.33 7.31 9.31
N VAL A 49 8.83 8.28 10.07
CA VAL A 49 9.37 9.65 10.06
C VAL A 49 10.84 9.69 10.46
N VAL A 50 11.24 8.90 11.46
CA VAL A 50 12.64 8.90 11.94
C VAL A 50 13.56 8.40 10.84
N SER A 51 13.26 7.25 10.25
CA SER A 51 14.06 6.68 9.16
C SER A 51 14.13 7.60 7.94
N ARG A 52 13.00 8.19 7.55
CA ARG A 52 12.94 9.13 6.43
C ARG A 52 13.74 10.40 6.67
N LEU A 53 13.70 10.94 7.90
CA LEU A 53 14.51 12.10 8.29
C LEU A 53 15.99 11.75 8.34
N GLN A 54 16.36 10.57 8.84
CA GLN A 54 17.74 10.10 8.83
C GLN A 54 18.29 10.01 7.40
N ASP A 55 17.54 9.40 6.47
CA ASP A 55 17.93 9.32 5.06
C ASP A 55 18.03 10.72 4.41
N HIS A 56 17.10 11.63 4.73
CA HIS A 56 17.10 13.00 4.19
C HIS A 56 18.29 13.82 4.69
N LEU A 57 18.49 13.82 6.01
CA LEU A 57 19.55 14.59 6.66
C LEU A 57 20.93 14.01 6.35
N GLY A 58 21.05 12.67 6.32
CA GLY A 58 22.27 11.99 5.96
C GLY A 58 22.73 12.35 4.54
N ALA A 59 21.80 12.30 3.57
CA ALA A 59 22.07 12.70 2.18
C ALA A 59 22.42 14.19 2.06
N ARG A 60 21.72 15.06 2.82
CA ARG A 60 22.00 16.51 2.83
C ARG A 60 23.36 16.86 3.45
N ASP A 61 23.68 16.24 4.57
CA ASP A 61 24.84 16.57 5.39
C ASP A 61 26.09 15.73 5.01
N GLY A 62 25.95 14.77 4.07
CA GLY A 62 27.03 13.90 3.59
C GLY A 62 27.51 12.89 4.65
N VAL A 63 26.61 12.43 5.52
CA VAL A 63 26.89 11.45 6.58
C VAL A 63 26.02 10.20 6.42
N ASP A 64 26.46 9.06 6.99
CA ASP A 64 25.65 7.86 6.99
C ASP A 64 24.31 8.12 7.70
N PRO A 65 23.16 7.78 7.14
CA PRO A 65 21.86 7.88 7.80
C PRO A 65 21.82 7.25 9.21
N ALA A 66 22.60 6.20 9.45
CA ALA A 66 22.70 5.56 10.77
C ALA A 66 23.39 6.44 11.83
N ASP A 67 24.22 7.39 11.40
CA ASP A 67 24.93 8.33 12.28
C ASP A 67 24.08 9.59 12.57
N VAL A 68 22.98 9.80 11.85
CA VAL A 68 22.07 10.92 12.09
C VAL A 68 21.29 10.70 13.39
N TYR A 69 21.62 11.50 14.40
CA TYR A 69 20.94 11.44 15.68
C TYR A 69 19.60 12.18 15.69
N LEU A 70 18.53 11.50 16.12
CA LEU A 70 17.20 12.05 16.34
C LEU A 70 16.62 11.49 17.66
N GLY A 71 16.57 12.33 18.70
CA GLY A 71 15.95 11.98 19.99
C GLY A 71 14.43 12.17 19.91
N VAL A 72 13.67 11.13 20.24
CA VAL A 72 12.20 11.10 20.09
C VAL A 72 11.53 11.11 21.46
N HIS A 73 10.76 12.14 21.77
CA HIS A 73 10.06 12.33 23.06
C HIS A 73 8.53 12.34 22.93
N GLN A 74 8.01 12.38 21.70
CA GLN A 74 6.57 12.34 21.42
C GLN A 74 6.26 11.50 20.19
N ARG A 75 5.00 11.09 20.07
CA ARG A 75 4.48 10.36 18.90
C ARG A 75 3.18 10.98 18.44
N LEU A 76 2.95 10.94 17.14
CA LEU A 76 1.63 11.13 16.53
C LEU A 76 1.16 9.79 15.95
N ASP A 77 -0.15 9.58 15.95
CA ASP A 77 -0.75 8.44 15.27
C ASP A 77 -0.40 8.48 13.78
N LYS A 78 -0.39 7.32 13.13
CA LYS A 78 -0.10 7.20 11.70
C LYS A 78 -0.94 8.16 10.87
N GLU A 79 -2.24 8.22 11.14
CA GLU A 79 -3.21 9.03 10.39
C GLU A 79 -3.23 10.52 10.79
N THR A 80 -2.62 10.89 11.92
CA THR A 80 -2.51 12.28 12.37
C THR A 80 -1.38 12.99 11.65
N SER A 81 -1.63 14.16 11.08
CA SER A 81 -0.59 15.03 10.53
C SER A 81 -0.15 16.12 11.53
N GLY A 82 0.93 16.82 11.21
CA GLY A 82 1.35 18.02 11.96
C GLY A 82 2.65 17.87 12.73
N LEU A 83 2.85 18.74 13.69
CA LEU A 83 4.11 18.95 14.37
C LEU A 83 4.61 17.76 15.16
N LEU A 84 5.83 17.34 14.81
CA LEU A 84 6.70 16.50 15.63
C LEU A 84 8.00 17.25 15.93
N LEU A 85 8.51 17.07 17.15
CA LEU A 85 9.76 17.65 17.61
C LEU A 85 10.76 16.55 17.97
N PHE A 86 12.01 16.72 17.51
CA PHE A 86 13.12 15.82 17.75
C PHE A 86 14.29 16.59 18.38
N ALA A 87 15.06 15.93 19.26
CA ALA A 87 16.37 16.43 19.63
C ALA A 87 17.36 16.13 18.51
N ARG A 88 18.11 17.13 18.06
CA ARG A 88 19.23 17.01 17.10
C ARG A 88 20.55 16.72 17.79
N ASP A 89 20.65 17.05 19.09
CA ASP A 89 21.82 16.80 19.93
C ASP A 89 21.42 16.00 21.17
N ARG A 90 22.27 15.03 21.54
CA ARG A 90 22.10 14.21 22.75
C ARG A 90 22.00 15.07 24.02
N ALA A 91 22.71 16.21 24.06
CA ALA A 91 22.67 17.15 25.17
C ALA A 91 21.28 17.82 25.36
N ALA A 92 20.46 17.92 24.32
CA ALA A 92 19.12 18.46 24.40
C ALA A 92 18.10 17.48 25.02
N ASN A 93 18.40 16.17 25.05
CA ASN A 93 17.44 15.15 25.49
C ASN A 93 16.94 15.32 26.92
N PRO A 94 17.78 15.58 27.94
CA PRO A 94 17.27 15.70 29.31
C PRO A 94 16.26 16.83 29.48
N ALA A 95 16.48 17.96 28.81
CA ALA A 95 15.56 19.10 28.84
C ALA A 95 14.22 18.77 28.18
N LEU A 96 14.25 18.13 27.00
CA LEU A 96 13.04 17.71 26.29
C LEU A 96 12.31 16.62 27.06
N ALA A 97 12.99 15.58 27.53
CA ALA A 97 12.38 14.52 28.32
C ALA A 97 11.61 15.09 29.51
N ARG A 98 12.27 15.95 30.30
CA ARG A 98 11.64 16.63 31.43
C ARG A 98 10.41 17.44 31.01
N ALA A 99 10.51 18.22 29.92
CA ALA A 99 9.39 19.04 29.45
C ALA A 99 8.15 18.20 29.07
N PHE A 100 8.35 17.03 28.44
CA PHE A 100 7.26 16.10 28.09
C PHE A 100 6.73 15.35 29.31
N GLU A 101 7.59 14.85 30.20
CA GLU A 101 7.23 14.12 31.43
C GLU A 101 6.45 15.00 32.40
N THR A 102 6.88 16.24 32.61
CA THR A 102 6.20 17.20 33.50
C THR A 102 4.98 17.88 32.84
N ARG A 103 4.67 17.51 31.59
CA ARG A 103 3.56 18.09 30.82
C ARG A 103 3.68 19.61 30.63
N ALA A 104 4.91 20.13 30.65
CA ALA A 104 5.19 21.56 30.43
C ALA A 104 5.10 21.96 28.95
N VAL A 105 4.94 20.99 28.04
CA VAL A 105 4.75 21.22 26.61
C VAL A 105 3.28 21.52 26.32
N GLU A 106 3.00 22.73 25.86
CA GLU A 106 1.67 23.10 25.37
C GLU A 106 1.47 22.55 23.96
N LYS A 107 0.37 21.81 23.73
CA LYS A 107 0.04 21.21 22.44
C LYS A 107 -1.33 21.67 21.99
N ARG A 108 -1.45 22.05 20.71
CA ARG A 108 -2.73 22.37 20.11
C ARG A 108 -2.93 21.58 18.83
N TYR A 109 -4.12 21.04 18.70
CA TYR A 109 -4.55 20.26 17.53
C TYR A 109 -5.73 20.94 16.88
N LEU A 110 -5.86 20.82 15.57
CA LEU A 110 -7.06 21.13 14.81
C LEU A 110 -7.73 19.83 14.39
N ALA A 111 -9.05 19.77 14.50
CA ALA A 111 -9.82 18.61 14.04
C ALA A 111 -11.15 19.05 13.43
N VAL A 112 -11.58 18.37 12.38
CA VAL A 112 -12.96 18.47 11.88
C VAL A 112 -13.76 17.30 12.41
N VAL A 113 -14.90 17.60 13.02
CA VAL A 113 -15.81 16.64 13.64
C VAL A 113 -17.20 16.70 12.99
N GLU A 114 -17.90 15.57 13.03
CA GLU A 114 -19.29 15.46 12.59
C GLU A 114 -20.01 14.38 13.44
N PRO A 115 -21.15 14.70 14.09
CA PRO A 115 -21.83 16.01 14.10
C PRO A 115 -21.03 17.06 14.90
N ALA A 116 -21.32 18.35 14.65
CA ALA A 116 -20.79 19.45 15.46
C ALA A 116 -21.23 19.32 16.93
N PRO A 117 -20.35 19.63 17.92
CA PRO A 117 -20.75 19.65 19.32
C PRO A 117 -21.95 20.56 19.55
N ARG A 118 -22.92 20.10 20.35
CA ARG A 118 -24.09 20.89 20.76
C ARG A 118 -23.77 21.66 22.04
N GLY A 119 -24.37 22.83 22.22
CA GLY A 119 -24.23 23.66 23.42
C GLY A 119 -23.05 24.63 23.38
N ALA A 120 -22.29 24.76 24.49
CA ALA A 120 -21.23 25.74 24.64
C ALA A 120 -20.14 25.60 23.57
N PRO A 121 -19.55 26.77 23.12
CA PRO A 121 -18.50 26.74 22.09
C PRO A 121 -17.16 26.17 22.60
N SER A 122 -17.03 25.90 23.89
CA SER A 122 -15.84 25.31 24.51
C SER A 122 -16.21 24.36 25.63
N GLY A 123 -15.30 23.44 25.95
CA GLY A 123 -15.49 22.51 27.03
C GLY A 123 -14.23 21.70 27.35
N THR A 124 -14.38 20.78 28.29
CA THR A 124 -13.30 19.86 28.69
C THR A 124 -13.80 18.43 28.64
N LEU A 125 -13.12 17.60 27.88
CA LEU A 125 -13.32 16.17 27.81
C LEU A 125 -12.48 15.51 28.92
N LYS A 126 -13.14 14.91 29.91
CA LYS A 126 -12.50 14.17 31.00
C LYS A 126 -13.00 12.72 30.97
N HIS A 127 -12.12 11.79 30.58
CA HIS A 127 -12.46 10.40 30.35
C HIS A 127 -11.40 9.47 30.96
N LEU A 128 -11.79 8.22 31.25
CA LEU A 128 -10.88 7.11 31.44
C LEU A 128 -10.71 6.40 30.10
N VAL A 129 -9.45 6.21 29.68
CA VAL A 129 -9.09 5.59 28.40
C VAL A 129 -8.41 4.26 28.68
N GLU A 130 -8.97 3.19 28.15
CA GLU A 130 -8.55 1.81 28.39
C GLU A 130 -8.56 1.01 27.08
N ARG A 131 -7.84 -0.11 27.04
CA ARG A 131 -7.96 -1.09 25.95
C ARG A 131 -9.13 -2.02 26.24
N ASP A 132 -9.96 -2.27 25.21
CA ASP A 132 -10.97 -3.31 25.29
C ASP A 132 -10.36 -4.72 25.07
N ARG A 133 -11.21 -5.75 25.13
CA ARG A 133 -10.80 -7.15 24.95
C ARG A 133 -10.23 -7.43 23.54
N ASP A 134 -10.62 -6.64 22.57
CA ASP A 134 -10.17 -6.74 21.17
C ASP A 134 -8.90 -5.89 20.90
N GLY A 135 -8.33 -5.28 21.96
CA GLY A 135 -7.12 -4.45 21.90
C GLY A 135 -7.35 -3.02 21.40
N ARG A 136 -8.61 -2.60 21.16
CA ARG A 136 -8.97 -1.24 20.75
C ARG A 136 -9.03 -0.31 21.94
N MET A 137 -8.67 0.97 21.73
CA MET A 137 -8.83 1.98 22.76
C MET A 137 -10.30 2.38 22.88
N ARG A 138 -10.78 2.55 24.11
CA ARG A 138 -12.11 3.09 24.43
C ARG A 138 -12.00 4.17 25.49
N ALA A 139 -12.90 5.14 25.43
CA ALA A 139 -13.04 6.20 26.42
C ALA A 139 -14.43 6.12 27.07
N ARG A 140 -14.48 6.27 28.38
CA ARG A 140 -15.73 6.50 29.12
C ARG A 140 -15.64 7.74 29.97
N PRO A 141 -16.73 8.51 30.17
CA PRO A 141 -16.74 9.66 31.05
C PRO A 141 -16.30 9.28 32.47
N VAL A 142 -15.58 10.18 33.12
CA VAL A 142 -15.29 10.09 34.55
C VAL A 142 -16.56 10.44 35.32
N LEU A 143 -17.07 9.51 36.09
CA LEU A 143 -18.26 9.71 36.93
C LEU A 143 -17.83 10.15 38.33
N PRO A 144 -18.69 10.87 39.12
CA PRO A 144 -18.37 11.30 40.48
C PRO A 144 -17.92 10.18 41.43
N ARG A 145 -18.41 8.95 41.21
CA ARG A 145 -18.04 7.77 41.97
C ARG A 145 -16.67 7.17 41.68
N ASP A 146 -16.04 7.54 40.55
CA ASP A 146 -14.82 6.89 40.08
C ASP A 146 -13.57 7.21 40.93
N ARG A 147 -13.60 8.26 41.79
CA ARG A 147 -12.47 8.67 42.66
C ARG A 147 -11.11 8.62 41.97
N VAL A 148 -11.04 9.23 40.79
CA VAL A 148 -9.85 9.17 39.91
C VAL A 148 -8.82 10.22 40.37
N ALA A 149 -7.60 9.77 40.66
CA ALA A 149 -6.48 10.64 40.98
C ALA A 149 -6.00 11.38 39.71
N ASP A 150 -5.39 12.56 39.86
CA ASP A 150 -4.92 13.35 38.70
C ASP A 150 -3.74 12.70 37.96
N ASP A 151 -3.05 11.78 38.60
CA ASP A 151 -1.95 10.98 38.04
C ASP A 151 -2.38 9.60 37.51
N ASP A 152 -3.68 9.24 37.60
CA ASP A 152 -4.18 7.95 37.09
C ASP A 152 -3.73 7.76 35.62
N PRO A 153 -3.03 6.65 35.32
CA PRO A 153 -2.51 6.38 33.99
C PRO A 153 -3.60 6.28 32.91
N ARG A 154 -4.85 6.08 33.28
CA ARG A 154 -6.00 6.00 32.36
C ARG A 154 -6.65 7.36 32.15
N LEU A 155 -6.40 8.33 33.03
CA LEU A 155 -7.04 9.65 32.95
C LEU A 155 -6.59 10.40 31.71
N ALA A 156 -7.55 10.82 30.90
CA ALA A 156 -7.38 11.61 29.71
C ALA A 156 -8.15 12.94 29.84
N VAL A 157 -7.46 14.07 29.70
CA VAL A 157 -8.04 15.39 29.79
C VAL A 157 -7.68 16.20 28.54
N THR A 158 -8.70 16.69 27.83
CA THR A 158 -8.54 17.55 26.63
C THR A 158 -9.52 18.70 26.70
N ALA A 159 -9.03 19.93 26.70
CA ALA A 159 -9.88 21.10 26.48
C ALA A 159 -10.16 21.24 24.97
N TYR A 160 -11.36 21.70 24.61
CA TYR A 160 -11.69 22.03 23.22
C TYR A 160 -12.38 23.37 23.09
N THR A 161 -12.21 24.01 21.95
CA THR A 161 -12.91 25.22 21.51
C THR A 161 -13.39 25.02 20.09
N VAL A 162 -14.65 25.33 19.83
CA VAL A 162 -15.23 25.38 18.48
C VAL A 162 -14.78 26.66 17.81
N LEU A 163 -13.95 26.55 16.79
CA LEU A 163 -13.46 27.70 16.02
C LEU A 163 -14.45 28.12 14.94
N GLU A 164 -15.04 27.13 14.26
CA GLU A 164 -15.93 27.38 13.13
C GLU A 164 -16.96 26.27 13.01
N ARG A 165 -18.13 26.58 12.44
CA ARG A 165 -19.21 25.61 12.15
C ARG A 165 -19.67 25.77 10.72
N HIS A 166 -19.86 24.64 10.01
CA HIS A 166 -20.40 24.62 8.66
C HIS A 166 -21.17 23.32 8.39
N GLY A 167 -22.40 23.42 7.93
CA GLY A 167 -23.18 22.26 7.42
C GLY A 167 -23.28 21.06 8.37
N GLY A 168 -23.40 21.27 9.69
CA GLY A 168 -23.43 20.19 10.68
C GLY A 168 -22.05 19.70 11.13
N ARG A 169 -20.97 20.21 10.55
CA ARG A 169 -19.56 19.99 10.92
C ARG A 169 -19.02 21.13 11.79
N ALA A 170 -17.93 20.87 12.50
CA ALA A 170 -17.20 21.91 13.22
C ALA A 170 -15.70 21.69 13.12
N LEU A 171 -14.96 22.81 13.00
CA LEU A 171 -13.53 22.86 13.22
C LEU A 171 -13.28 23.14 14.70
N LEU A 172 -12.57 22.24 15.37
CA LEU A 172 -12.20 22.35 16.77
C LEU A 172 -10.71 22.63 16.92
N GLU A 173 -10.36 23.51 17.87
CA GLU A 173 -9.05 23.50 18.51
C GLU A 173 -9.12 22.60 19.75
N LEU A 174 -8.16 21.68 19.89
CA LEU A 174 -8.08 20.77 21.04
C LEU A 174 -6.71 20.91 21.72
N ALA A 175 -6.74 21.05 23.04
CA ALA A 175 -5.55 21.18 23.88
C ALA A 175 -5.47 20.02 24.89
N PRO A 176 -4.81 18.88 24.54
CA PRO A 176 -4.66 17.76 25.43
C PRO A 176 -3.65 18.07 26.55
N ARG A 177 -4.06 17.87 27.81
CA ARG A 177 -3.20 17.98 29.00
C ARG A 177 -2.49 16.68 29.33
N THR A 178 -2.99 15.56 28.80
CA THR A 178 -2.44 14.19 28.93
C THR A 178 -2.09 13.65 27.54
N GLY A 179 -1.39 12.51 27.45
CA GLY A 179 -0.93 11.94 26.17
C GLY A 179 -1.24 10.45 26.06
N ARG A 180 -2.51 10.03 26.10
CA ARG A 180 -2.90 8.63 25.98
C ARG A 180 -3.01 8.22 24.49
N THR A 181 -2.79 6.95 24.22
CA THR A 181 -2.94 6.40 22.87
C THR A 181 -4.32 6.74 22.30
N HIS A 182 -4.38 7.30 21.11
CA HIS A 182 -5.60 7.73 20.41
C HIS A 182 -6.50 8.68 21.22
N GLN A 183 -5.95 9.41 22.20
CA GLN A 183 -6.72 10.17 23.20
C GLN A 183 -7.81 11.05 22.57
N ILE A 184 -7.44 11.98 21.71
CA ILE A 184 -8.39 12.91 21.08
C ILE A 184 -9.47 12.16 20.32
N ARG A 185 -9.08 11.11 19.60
CA ARG A 185 -9.95 10.31 18.74
C ARG A 185 -11.04 9.60 19.54
N VAL A 186 -10.65 8.87 20.59
CA VAL A 186 -11.62 8.14 21.44
C VAL A 186 -12.45 9.06 22.31
N GLN A 187 -11.89 10.18 22.76
CA GLN A 187 -12.63 11.16 23.57
C GLN A 187 -13.70 11.90 22.75
N ALA A 188 -13.38 12.31 21.53
CA ALA A 188 -14.34 12.96 20.64
C ALA A 188 -15.48 12.00 20.26
N ALA A 189 -15.17 10.75 19.96
CA ALA A 189 -16.17 9.71 19.69
C ALA A 189 -17.08 9.47 20.91
N ALA A 190 -16.51 9.31 22.11
CA ALA A 190 -17.27 9.13 23.36
C ALA A 190 -18.15 10.33 23.73
N ALA A 191 -17.73 11.53 23.31
CA ALA A 191 -18.50 12.77 23.49
C ALA A 191 -19.59 12.98 22.43
N GLY A 192 -19.72 12.07 21.44
CA GLY A 192 -20.76 12.10 20.42
C GLY A 192 -20.47 13.00 19.23
N PHE A 193 -19.23 13.44 19.06
CA PHE A 193 -18.76 14.22 17.90
C PHE A 193 -17.45 13.65 17.34
N ALA A 194 -17.54 12.43 16.79
CA ALA A 194 -16.37 11.74 16.24
C ALA A 194 -15.64 12.56 15.16
N LEU A 195 -14.33 12.36 15.04
CA LEU A 195 -13.53 13.00 14.01
C LEU A 195 -13.94 12.49 12.62
N LEU A 196 -14.08 13.40 11.68
CA LEU A 196 -14.33 13.04 10.29
C LEU A 196 -13.14 12.22 9.74
N GLY A 197 -13.43 11.12 9.06
CA GLY A 197 -12.44 10.17 8.55
C GLY A 197 -11.97 9.12 9.57
N ASP A 198 -12.38 9.22 10.84
CA ASP A 198 -12.00 8.25 11.87
C ASP A 198 -13.00 7.09 11.98
N VAL A 199 -13.08 6.30 10.91
CA VAL A 199 -14.00 5.16 10.82
C VAL A 199 -13.77 4.14 11.95
N ALA A 200 -12.53 4.01 12.44
CA ALA A 200 -12.20 3.11 13.53
C ALA A 200 -12.94 3.45 14.84
N TYR A 201 -13.32 4.71 15.04
CA TYR A 201 -14.05 5.21 16.21
C TYR A 201 -15.41 5.81 15.85
N GLY A 202 -16.02 5.38 14.74
CA GLY A 202 -17.39 5.74 14.37
C GLY A 202 -17.52 7.08 13.65
N GLY A 203 -16.42 7.67 13.20
CA GLY A 203 -16.44 8.84 12.32
C GLY A 203 -16.93 8.49 10.92
N ARG A 204 -17.58 9.45 10.24
CA ARG A 204 -17.95 9.29 8.83
C ARG A 204 -16.72 9.15 7.96
N PRO A 205 -16.75 8.35 6.90
CA PRO A 205 -15.64 8.20 5.97
C PRO A 205 -15.21 9.55 5.36
N ALA A 206 -13.89 9.75 5.27
CA ALA A 206 -13.24 10.85 4.56
C ALA A 206 -11.86 10.36 4.08
N PRO A 207 -11.17 11.09 3.19
CA PRO A 207 -9.88 10.65 2.64
C PRO A 207 -8.79 10.37 3.68
N ARG A 208 -8.91 10.94 4.89
CA ARG A 208 -8.01 10.71 6.04
C ARG A 208 -8.73 11.09 7.35
N VAL A 209 -8.15 10.72 8.48
CA VAL A 209 -8.57 11.26 9.77
C VAL A 209 -8.26 12.77 9.81
N MET A 210 -9.29 13.60 9.97
CA MET A 210 -9.18 15.05 9.99
C MET A 210 -8.67 15.57 11.35
N LEU A 211 -7.43 15.19 11.67
CA LEU A 211 -6.69 15.57 12.88
C LEU A 211 -5.29 16.06 12.52
N HIS A 212 -4.91 17.22 13.06
CA HIS A 212 -3.65 17.88 12.78
C HIS A 212 -3.05 18.50 14.04
N ALA A 213 -1.80 18.15 14.36
CA ALA A 213 -1.02 18.78 15.44
C ALA A 213 -0.54 20.16 14.95
N ALA A 214 -1.29 21.22 15.28
CA ALA A 214 -1.11 22.55 14.70
C ALA A 214 0.02 23.35 15.37
N SER A 215 0.17 23.27 16.70
CA SER A 215 1.24 23.99 17.38
C SER A 215 1.76 23.26 18.60
N LEU A 216 3.02 23.58 18.92
CA LEU A 216 3.74 23.07 20.08
C LEU A 216 4.56 24.22 20.69
N ALA A 217 4.41 24.47 22.00
CA ALA A 217 5.20 25.47 22.71
C ALA A 217 5.85 24.85 23.96
N LEU A 218 7.13 25.19 24.18
CA LEU A 218 7.94 24.69 25.29
C LEU A 218 9.05 25.68 25.64
N VAL A 219 9.77 25.41 26.74
CA VAL A 219 11.05 26.06 27.00
C VAL A 219 12.11 25.33 26.20
N HIS A 220 12.76 26.04 25.27
CA HIS A 220 13.85 25.50 24.46
C HIS A 220 15.02 25.03 25.34
N PRO A 221 15.80 24.01 24.97
CA PRO A 221 16.98 23.56 25.74
C PRO A 221 17.97 24.70 26.09
N HIS A 222 18.02 25.77 25.29
CA HIS A 222 18.81 26.97 25.55
C HIS A 222 18.10 28.01 26.46
N GLY A 223 16.96 27.65 27.09
CA GLY A 223 16.32 28.45 28.15
C GLY A 223 15.29 29.48 27.72
N HIS A 224 15.10 29.78 26.45
CA HIS A 224 14.06 30.68 25.96
C HIS A 224 12.73 29.97 25.67
N ARG A 225 11.63 30.65 25.71
CA ARG A 225 10.31 30.12 25.30
C ARG A 225 10.27 30.05 23.77
N ALA A 226 9.93 28.88 23.22
CA ALA A 226 9.79 28.65 21.79
C ALA A 226 8.40 28.12 21.47
N ARG A 227 7.86 28.52 20.31
CA ARG A 227 6.62 28.01 19.75
C ARG A 227 6.84 27.69 18.28
N TYR A 228 6.41 26.50 17.89
CA TYR A 228 6.45 26.02 16.52
C TYR A 228 5.02 25.83 16.03
N GLU A 229 4.77 26.09 14.75
CA GLU A 229 3.46 25.99 14.14
C GLU A 229 3.53 25.25 12.79
N ALA A 230 2.62 24.32 12.58
CA ALA A 230 2.39 23.71 11.28
C ALA A 230 1.11 24.32 10.67
N PRO A 231 1.13 24.75 9.40
CA PRO A 231 -0.04 25.35 8.77
C PRO A 231 -1.20 24.37 8.73
N CYS A 232 -2.43 24.88 8.92
CA CYS A 232 -3.64 24.06 8.78
C CYS A 232 -3.71 23.48 7.36
N PRO A 233 -3.79 22.16 7.21
CA PRO A 233 -3.88 21.55 5.88
C PRO A 233 -5.18 21.95 5.18
N ASP A 234 -5.10 22.21 3.86
CA ASP A 234 -6.27 22.54 3.03
C ASP A 234 -7.36 21.45 3.10
N ALA A 235 -6.95 20.20 3.30
CA ALA A 235 -7.86 19.08 3.50
C ALA A 235 -8.80 19.27 4.70
N LEU A 236 -8.36 19.90 5.81
CA LEU A 236 -9.22 20.17 6.96
C LEU A 236 -10.24 21.28 6.64
N ARG A 237 -9.82 22.32 5.91
CA ARG A 237 -10.73 23.39 5.48
C ARG A 237 -11.75 22.86 4.49
N ALA A 238 -11.31 22.13 3.49
CA ALA A 238 -12.20 21.49 2.52
C ALA A 238 -13.20 20.55 3.21
N ALA A 239 -12.74 19.77 4.18
CA ALA A 239 -13.58 18.87 4.96
C ALA A 239 -14.64 19.62 5.79
N LEU A 240 -14.29 20.75 6.42
CA LEU A 240 -15.24 21.58 7.14
C LEU A 240 -16.35 22.08 6.22
N GLU A 241 -16.00 22.54 5.03
CA GLU A 241 -16.91 23.11 4.03
C GLU A 241 -17.73 22.07 3.26
N GLY A 242 -17.56 20.79 3.56
CA GLY A 242 -18.24 19.69 2.83
C GLY A 242 -17.64 19.39 1.46
N ARG A 243 -16.44 19.90 1.19
CA ARG A 243 -15.66 19.69 -0.04
C ARG A 243 -14.52 18.69 0.17
N ASP A 244 -14.66 17.82 1.15
CA ASP A 244 -13.68 16.80 1.53
C ASP A 244 -13.32 15.82 0.39
N GLU A 245 -14.17 15.72 -0.65
CA GLU A 245 -13.88 14.97 -1.88
C GLU A 245 -13.04 15.77 -2.90
N ASN A 246 -12.95 17.10 -2.75
CA ASN A 246 -12.27 18.02 -3.67
C ASN A 246 -10.83 18.35 -3.26
N ILE A 247 -10.06 17.37 -2.81
CA ILE A 247 -8.61 17.53 -2.65
C ILE A 247 -8.00 17.71 -4.04
N SER A 248 -7.06 18.66 -4.18
CA SER A 248 -6.41 18.89 -5.47
C SER A 248 -5.77 17.60 -6.01
N LEU A 249 -5.82 17.41 -7.33
CA LEU A 249 -5.20 16.24 -7.98
C LEU A 249 -3.71 16.12 -7.60
N ARG A 250 -3.02 17.26 -7.54
CA ARG A 250 -1.61 17.33 -7.14
C ARG A 250 -1.39 16.81 -5.72
N ASP A 251 -2.23 17.20 -4.76
CA ASP A 251 -2.08 16.78 -3.37
C ASP A 251 -2.44 15.30 -3.18
N LYS A 252 -3.44 14.80 -3.91
CA LYS A 252 -3.75 13.36 -3.95
C LYS A 252 -2.54 12.55 -4.46
N LEU A 253 -1.92 13.01 -5.56
CA LEU A 253 -0.73 12.36 -6.12
C LEU A 253 0.47 12.42 -5.16
N LEU A 254 0.76 13.59 -4.59
CA LEU A 254 1.87 13.74 -3.65
C LEU A 254 1.69 12.83 -2.43
N ARG A 255 0.47 12.73 -1.91
CA ARG A 255 0.17 11.80 -0.81
C ARG A 255 0.39 10.34 -1.23
N ALA A 256 -0.09 9.94 -2.40
CA ALA A 256 0.12 8.59 -2.91
C ALA A 256 1.62 8.28 -3.08
N ILE A 257 2.39 9.21 -3.65
CA ILE A 257 3.84 9.12 -3.82
C ILE A 257 4.54 8.96 -2.46
N ASP A 258 4.19 9.79 -1.48
CA ASP A 258 4.77 9.73 -0.13
C ASP A 258 4.51 8.39 0.56
N LEU A 259 3.34 7.77 0.31
CA LEU A 259 2.99 6.45 0.84
C LEU A 259 3.72 5.29 0.12
N ARG A 260 4.33 5.52 -1.04
CA ARG A 260 5.12 4.51 -1.79
C ARG A 260 6.63 4.64 -1.54
N TRP A 261 7.05 5.55 -0.66
CA TRP A 261 8.48 5.78 -0.44
C TRP A 261 9.24 4.51 -0.04
N GLU A 262 8.68 3.63 0.81
CA GLU A 262 9.36 2.39 1.21
C GLU A 262 9.64 1.44 0.03
N VAL A 263 8.70 1.33 -0.90
CA VAL A 263 8.90 0.53 -2.12
C VAL A 263 9.84 1.25 -3.08
N ALA A 264 9.64 2.56 -3.25
CA ALA A 264 10.39 3.38 -4.20
C ALA A 264 11.88 3.54 -3.83
N ARG A 265 12.23 3.55 -2.54
CA ARG A 265 13.63 3.67 -2.08
C ARG A 265 14.46 2.40 -2.28
N ARG A 266 13.82 1.27 -2.57
CA ARG A 266 14.52 0.00 -2.79
C ARG A 266 15.24 0.05 -4.13
N ASP A 267 16.55 -0.12 -4.14
CA ASP A 267 17.35 -0.17 -5.36
C ASP A 267 17.02 -1.41 -6.20
N ASP A 268 16.42 -2.44 -5.58
CA ASP A 268 16.04 -3.69 -6.20
C ASP A 268 14.60 -3.71 -6.76
N THR A 269 13.85 -2.58 -6.70
CA THR A 269 12.45 -2.53 -7.17
C THR A 269 12.16 -1.22 -7.86
N THR A 270 11.97 -1.25 -9.18
CA THR A 270 11.70 -0.07 -10.03
C THR A 270 10.30 -0.06 -10.64
N ALA A 271 9.46 -1.07 -10.32
CA ALA A 271 8.08 -1.15 -10.79
C ALA A 271 7.12 -1.45 -9.63
N PHE A 272 6.11 -0.58 -9.47
CA PHE A 272 5.11 -0.69 -8.39
C PHE A 272 3.87 0.16 -8.69
N ARG A 273 2.78 -0.05 -7.94
CA ARG A 273 1.57 0.76 -8.01
C ARG A 273 1.79 2.12 -7.32
N LEU A 274 1.77 3.21 -8.11
CA LEU A 274 1.97 4.57 -7.60
C LEU A 274 0.75 5.13 -6.89
N ALA A 275 -0.45 4.94 -7.48
CA ALA A 275 -1.70 5.38 -6.89
C ALA A 275 -2.81 4.35 -7.15
N HIS A 276 -3.66 4.11 -6.16
CA HIS A 276 -4.68 3.07 -6.18
C HIS A 276 -6.01 3.57 -5.59
N ASP A 277 -6.99 2.69 -5.49
CA ASP A 277 -8.34 2.94 -4.98
C ASP A 277 -8.32 3.64 -3.60
N GLY A 278 -7.56 3.11 -2.64
CA GLY A 278 -7.43 3.71 -1.30
C GLY A 278 -6.79 5.10 -1.26
N ASP A 279 -6.16 5.52 -2.36
CA ASP A 279 -5.61 6.87 -2.53
C ASP A 279 -6.59 7.83 -3.24
N GLY A 280 -7.79 7.33 -3.61
CA GLY A 280 -8.81 8.07 -4.37
C GLY A 280 -8.62 8.04 -5.89
N PHE A 281 -8.00 6.97 -6.42
CA PHE A 281 -7.78 6.74 -7.86
C PHE A 281 -8.45 5.46 -8.36
N ALA A 282 -9.64 5.13 -7.86
CA ALA A 282 -10.39 3.92 -8.23
C ALA A 282 -10.61 3.79 -9.74
N GLU A 283 -10.98 4.90 -10.41
CA GLU A 283 -11.26 4.94 -11.85
C GLU A 283 -10.01 5.09 -12.73
N SER A 284 -8.88 5.44 -12.13
CA SER A 284 -7.62 5.73 -12.85
C SER A 284 -6.39 5.38 -12.02
N PRO A 285 -6.25 4.12 -11.58
CA PRO A 285 -5.03 3.69 -10.91
C PRO A 285 -3.79 3.96 -11.76
N VAL A 286 -2.66 4.25 -11.10
CA VAL A 286 -1.40 4.60 -11.77
C VAL A 286 -0.32 3.62 -11.37
N ASP A 287 0.27 2.97 -12.36
CA ASP A 287 1.46 2.12 -12.22
C ASP A 287 2.72 2.91 -12.57
N TYR A 288 3.79 2.67 -11.85
CA TYR A 288 5.11 3.26 -12.09
C TYR A 288 6.10 2.20 -12.58
N TYR A 289 6.91 2.57 -13.59
CA TYR A 289 7.92 1.72 -14.23
C TYR A 289 9.16 2.57 -14.49
N ASP A 290 10.12 2.59 -13.59
CA ASP A 290 11.44 3.21 -13.72
C ASP A 290 11.47 4.57 -14.44
N GLY A 291 10.74 5.53 -13.91
CA GLY A 291 10.63 6.89 -14.48
C GLY A 291 9.40 7.12 -15.38
N PHE A 292 8.68 6.07 -15.76
CA PHE A 292 7.48 6.15 -16.58
C PHE A 292 6.24 5.73 -15.78
N ALA A 293 5.07 6.21 -16.18
CA ALA A 293 3.82 5.82 -15.57
C ALA A 293 2.81 5.28 -16.58
N VAL A 294 1.90 4.42 -16.10
CA VAL A 294 0.76 3.92 -16.88
C VAL A 294 -0.51 4.19 -16.12
N ILE A 295 -1.41 4.98 -16.68
CA ILE A 295 -2.76 5.20 -16.16
C ILE A 295 -3.64 4.04 -16.63
N GLN A 296 -4.24 3.32 -15.68
CA GLN A 296 -5.18 2.24 -15.93
C GLN A 296 -6.62 2.80 -15.92
N ALA A 297 -7.00 3.55 -16.95
CA ALA A 297 -8.30 4.21 -17.01
C ALA A 297 -9.45 3.21 -17.14
N MET A 298 -10.44 3.27 -16.25
CA MET A 298 -11.67 2.50 -16.33
C MET A 298 -12.67 3.23 -17.23
N GLY A 299 -12.71 2.87 -18.51
CA GLY A 299 -13.55 3.51 -19.51
C GLY A 299 -12.79 3.89 -20.79
N PRO A 300 -13.45 4.64 -21.69
CA PRO A 300 -12.94 4.89 -23.04
C PRO A 300 -11.85 5.98 -23.10
N ALA A 301 -11.63 6.71 -22.02
CA ALA A 301 -10.67 7.82 -21.96
C ALA A 301 -9.99 7.93 -20.60
N HIS A 302 -8.83 8.53 -20.56
CA HIS A 302 -8.13 8.94 -19.33
C HIS A 302 -8.32 10.44 -19.10
N ASP A 303 -8.10 10.90 -17.86
CA ASP A 303 -8.05 12.33 -17.57
C ASP A 303 -6.69 12.92 -18.01
N PRO A 304 -6.66 13.83 -19.00
CA PRO A 304 -5.41 14.46 -19.44
C PRO A 304 -4.75 15.32 -18.34
N ALA A 305 -5.51 15.81 -17.35
CA ALA A 305 -4.96 16.55 -16.23
C ALA A 305 -4.09 15.65 -15.34
N LEU A 306 -4.49 14.38 -15.15
CA LEU A 306 -3.70 13.40 -14.42
C LEU A 306 -2.37 13.12 -15.10
N ALA A 307 -2.36 12.94 -16.42
CA ALA A 307 -1.12 12.71 -17.18
C ALA A 307 -0.17 13.91 -17.07
N ARG A 308 -0.68 15.14 -17.25
CA ARG A 308 0.12 16.37 -17.09
C ARG A 308 0.64 16.57 -15.68
N ALA A 309 -0.17 16.27 -14.67
CA ALA A 309 0.23 16.39 -13.26
C ALA A 309 1.37 15.42 -12.91
N LEU A 310 1.34 14.17 -13.43
CA LEU A 310 2.42 13.20 -13.26
C LEU A 310 3.74 13.69 -13.87
N VAL A 311 3.71 14.22 -15.10
CA VAL A 311 4.90 14.80 -15.75
C VAL A 311 5.42 16.02 -14.97
N ALA A 312 4.53 16.90 -14.51
CA ALA A 312 4.89 18.06 -13.70
C ALA A 312 5.52 17.69 -12.33
N LEU A 313 5.25 16.49 -11.83
CA LEU A 313 5.88 15.93 -10.62
C LEU A 313 7.21 15.20 -10.88
N GLY A 314 7.63 15.06 -12.15
CA GLY A 314 8.91 14.47 -12.51
C GLY A 314 8.85 13.08 -13.15
N VAL A 315 7.65 12.58 -13.49
CA VAL A 315 7.51 11.37 -14.32
C VAL A 315 7.94 11.73 -15.76
N ARG A 316 8.82 10.92 -16.36
CA ARG A 316 9.39 11.19 -17.69
C ARG A 316 8.36 11.09 -18.81
N GLY A 317 7.49 10.06 -18.73
CA GLY A 317 6.44 9.87 -19.71
C GLY A 317 5.29 9.05 -19.14
N VAL A 318 4.10 9.30 -19.65
CA VAL A 318 2.86 8.70 -19.16
C VAL A 318 2.14 8.01 -20.30
N TYR A 319 1.81 6.75 -20.12
CA TYR A 319 0.97 5.95 -21.01
C TYR A 319 -0.44 5.82 -20.44
N ALA A 320 -1.42 5.51 -21.27
CA ALA A 320 -2.78 5.24 -20.85
C ALA A 320 -3.26 3.88 -21.38
N LYS A 321 -4.02 3.14 -20.56
CA LYS A 321 -4.69 1.90 -20.93
C LYS A 321 -6.18 2.06 -20.63
N HIS A 322 -7.01 2.07 -21.67
CA HIS A 322 -8.44 2.25 -21.56
C HIS A 322 -9.13 0.89 -21.37
N ARG A 323 -9.37 0.52 -20.13
CA ARG A 323 -9.99 -0.77 -19.80
C ARG A 323 -11.49 -0.71 -19.98
N PRO A 324 -12.12 -1.71 -20.65
CA PRO A 324 -13.57 -1.75 -20.75
C PRO A 324 -14.19 -1.87 -19.35
N THR A 325 -15.27 -1.12 -19.12
CA THR A 325 -16.03 -1.14 -17.86
C THR A 325 -16.75 -2.47 -17.63
N GLN A 326 -17.08 -3.20 -18.70
CA GLN A 326 -17.69 -4.52 -18.64
C GLN A 326 -16.62 -5.60 -18.88
N ALA A 327 -16.46 -6.48 -17.92
CA ALA A 327 -15.46 -7.55 -17.96
C ALA A 327 -15.62 -8.53 -19.15
N ASN A 328 -16.83 -8.62 -19.73
CA ASN A 328 -17.15 -9.52 -20.84
C ASN A 328 -16.95 -8.88 -22.23
N THR A 329 -16.51 -7.62 -22.30
CA THR A 329 -16.28 -6.97 -23.59
C THR A 329 -14.97 -7.46 -24.19
N LEU A 330 -15.04 -8.30 -25.21
CA LEU A 330 -13.90 -8.72 -26.01
C LEU A 330 -13.40 -7.52 -26.84
N VAL A 331 -12.42 -6.80 -26.31
CA VAL A 331 -11.75 -5.72 -27.02
C VAL A 331 -10.37 -6.24 -27.46
N SER A 332 -10.04 -6.05 -28.74
CA SER A 332 -8.66 -6.31 -29.18
C SER A 332 -7.71 -5.43 -28.38
N SER A 333 -6.90 -6.03 -27.54
CA SER A 333 -5.99 -5.37 -26.59
C SER A 333 -4.95 -4.46 -27.26
N ARG A 334 -4.69 -4.67 -28.56
CA ARG A 334 -3.69 -3.91 -29.34
C ARG A 334 -4.30 -2.77 -30.19
N ARG A 335 -5.59 -2.44 -30.02
CA ARG A 335 -6.16 -1.27 -30.70
C ARG A 335 -5.59 0.03 -30.12
N PRO A 336 -5.09 0.98 -30.96
CA PRO A 336 -4.53 2.24 -30.46
C PRO A 336 -5.49 3.07 -29.59
N VAL A 337 -6.81 2.95 -29.81
CA VAL A 337 -7.83 3.63 -29.00
C VAL A 337 -7.92 3.04 -27.58
N VAL A 338 -7.54 1.78 -27.40
CA VAL A 338 -7.58 1.06 -26.11
C VAL A 338 -6.23 1.15 -25.40
N ALA A 339 -5.16 1.06 -26.17
CA ALA A 339 -3.79 1.11 -25.66
C ALA A 339 -2.94 1.92 -26.65
N PRO A 340 -2.90 3.25 -26.50
CA PRO A 340 -2.03 4.10 -27.32
C PRO A 340 -0.59 3.59 -27.29
N PRO A 341 0.07 3.43 -28.45
CA PRO A 341 1.42 2.87 -28.51
C PRO A 341 2.50 3.84 -28.04
N ARG A 342 2.17 5.13 -27.94
CA ARG A 342 3.05 6.20 -27.47
C ARG A 342 2.57 6.79 -26.15
N ALA A 343 3.46 7.49 -25.47
CA ALA A 343 3.12 8.27 -24.28
C ALA A 343 2.04 9.32 -24.63
N VAL A 344 1.05 9.47 -23.74
CA VAL A 344 0.00 10.49 -23.86
C VAL A 344 0.45 11.83 -23.28
N ALA A 345 1.57 11.84 -22.52
CA ALA A 345 2.27 13.02 -22.03
C ALA A 345 3.74 12.67 -21.74
N GLY A 346 4.65 13.62 -21.94
CA GLY A 346 6.09 13.42 -21.73
C GLY A 346 6.74 12.57 -22.83
N ASP A 347 7.80 11.87 -22.48
CA ASP A 347 8.65 11.10 -23.39
C ASP A 347 8.13 9.68 -23.62
N ASP A 348 8.47 9.09 -24.76
CA ASP A 348 8.28 7.66 -24.99
C ASP A 348 9.31 6.84 -24.18
N ALA A 349 8.87 5.71 -23.65
CA ALA A 349 9.77 4.76 -22.99
C ALA A 349 10.71 4.09 -24.01
N PRO A 350 11.95 3.76 -23.60
CA PRO A 350 12.90 3.11 -24.49
C PRO A 350 12.40 1.74 -24.96
N ALA A 351 12.69 1.39 -26.18
CA ALA A 351 12.44 0.03 -26.68
C ALA A 351 13.24 -0.97 -25.85
N GLY A 352 12.59 -2.08 -25.47
CA GLY A 352 13.23 -3.11 -24.64
C GLY A 352 13.44 -2.72 -23.17
N MET A 353 12.63 -1.81 -22.66
CA MET A 353 12.66 -1.40 -21.25
C MET A 353 12.61 -2.60 -20.31
N VAL A 354 13.50 -2.60 -19.32
CA VAL A 354 13.58 -3.62 -18.26
C VAL A 354 13.35 -2.93 -16.93
N VAL A 355 12.50 -3.53 -16.11
CA VAL A 355 12.27 -3.10 -14.72
C VAL A 355 12.75 -4.17 -13.77
N THR A 356 12.99 -3.79 -12.52
CA THR A 356 13.42 -4.70 -11.47
C THR A 356 12.33 -4.80 -10.41
N GLU A 357 12.09 -5.99 -9.90
CA GLU A 357 11.20 -6.27 -8.77
C GLU A 357 11.89 -7.23 -7.81
N LEU A 358 12.24 -6.74 -6.61
CA LEU A 358 12.98 -7.50 -5.59
C LEU A 358 14.25 -8.18 -6.17
N GLY A 359 14.98 -7.46 -7.01
CA GLY A 359 16.20 -7.91 -7.66
C GLY A 359 15.99 -8.80 -8.89
N VAL A 360 14.76 -9.13 -9.25
CA VAL A 360 14.42 -9.90 -10.46
C VAL A 360 14.08 -8.97 -11.60
N ARG A 361 14.63 -9.21 -12.77
CA ARG A 361 14.50 -8.35 -13.96
C ARG A 361 13.36 -8.81 -14.86
N TYR A 362 12.55 -7.87 -15.33
CA TYR A 362 11.43 -8.14 -16.23
C TYR A 362 11.40 -7.14 -17.37
N ARG A 363 11.32 -7.62 -18.59
CA ARG A 363 11.09 -6.79 -19.77
C ARG A 363 9.64 -6.32 -19.77
N VAL A 364 9.42 -5.03 -19.98
CA VAL A 364 8.10 -4.41 -20.06
C VAL A 364 7.91 -3.66 -21.37
N ARG A 365 6.66 -3.59 -21.83
CA ARG A 365 6.29 -2.93 -23.09
C ARG A 365 5.10 -2.01 -22.82
N LEU A 366 5.36 -0.76 -22.46
CA LEU A 366 4.34 0.17 -21.99
C LEU A 366 3.34 0.55 -23.09
N GLY A 367 3.75 0.57 -24.36
CA GLY A 367 2.91 0.86 -25.51
C GLY A 367 2.22 -0.37 -26.14
N ASP A 368 2.45 -1.61 -25.67
CA ASP A 368 1.93 -2.82 -26.31
C ASP A 368 0.70 -3.38 -25.58
N GLY A 369 -0.48 -3.12 -26.11
CA GLY A 369 -1.73 -3.67 -25.60
C GLY A 369 -2.12 -3.19 -24.20
N LEU A 370 -3.09 -3.88 -23.57
CA LEU A 370 -3.63 -3.54 -22.25
C LEU A 370 -2.73 -3.92 -21.09
N SER A 371 -1.83 -4.87 -21.27
CA SER A 371 -0.88 -5.30 -20.25
C SER A 371 0.54 -4.84 -20.59
N THR A 372 1.30 -4.54 -19.56
CA THR A 372 2.70 -4.10 -19.69
C THR A 372 3.71 -5.24 -19.68
N GLY A 373 3.25 -6.48 -19.41
CA GLY A 373 4.10 -7.66 -19.29
C GLY A 373 4.26 -8.16 -17.86
N ILE A 374 3.90 -7.39 -16.85
CA ILE A 374 3.94 -7.80 -15.44
C ILE A 374 2.71 -7.26 -14.69
N PHE A 375 2.13 -8.08 -13.82
CA PHE A 375 1.06 -7.70 -12.90
C PHE A 375 1.68 -7.35 -11.54
N LEU A 376 1.66 -6.07 -11.18
CA LEU A 376 2.36 -5.54 -10.00
C LEU A 376 1.72 -5.98 -8.68
N ASP A 377 0.43 -6.28 -8.68
CA ASP A 377 -0.31 -6.83 -7.53
C ASP A 377 0.14 -8.24 -7.12
N GLN A 378 0.86 -8.94 -7.99
CA GLN A 378 1.41 -10.28 -7.74
C GLN A 378 2.83 -10.25 -7.13
N ARG A 379 3.43 -9.08 -6.83
CA ARG A 379 4.81 -8.96 -6.34
C ARG A 379 5.10 -9.85 -5.13
N GLU A 380 4.27 -9.78 -4.09
CA GLU A 380 4.47 -10.56 -2.88
C GLU A 380 4.22 -12.05 -3.10
N ASN A 381 3.35 -12.40 -4.03
CA ASN A 381 3.12 -13.79 -4.42
C ASN A 381 4.33 -14.35 -5.19
N ARG A 382 4.95 -13.57 -6.09
CA ARG A 382 6.20 -13.94 -6.76
C ARG A 382 7.36 -14.11 -5.78
N ARG A 383 7.49 -13.22 -4.81
CA ARG A 383 8.46 -13.38 -3.71
C ARG A 383 8.25 -14.69 -2.98
N ARG A 384 7.01 -15.03 -2.65
CA ARG A 384 6.67 -16.30 -2.00
C ARG A 384 6.99 -17.51 -2.85
N VAL A 385 6.69 -17.47 -4.14
CA VAL A 385 7.07 -18.53 -5.10
C VAL A 385 8.60 -18.69 -5.12
N ARG A 386 9.35 -17.60 -5.22
CA ARG A 386 10.82 -17.62 -5.16
C ARG A 386 11.34 -18.31 -3.90
N GLU A 387 10.81 -17.97 -2.72
CA GLU A 387 11.18 -18.56 -1.42
C GLU A 387 10.88 -20.07 -1.33
N LEU A 388 9.85 -20.54 -2.03
CA LEU A 388 9.39 -21.95 -2.00
C LEU A 388 10.00 -22.82 -3.09
N SER A 389 10.84 -22.28 -3.98
CA SER A 389 11.24 -22.96 -5.22
C SER A 389 12.58 -23.68 -5.14
N ALA A 390 13.39 -23.50 -4.09
CA ALA A 390 14.71 -24.14 -4.00
C ALA A 390 14.63 -25.66 -4.15
N GLY A 391 15.26 -26.21 -5.22
CA GLY A 391 15.25 -27.63 -5.57
C GLY A 391 13.90 -28.18 -6.07
N ALA A 392 12.85 -27.36 -6.13
CA ALA A 392 11.49 -27.79 -6.50
C ALA A 392 11.31 -27.93 -8.02
N THR A 393 10.36 -28.80 -8.39
CA THR A 393 9.75 -28.81 -9.72
C THR A 393 8.49 -27.95 -9.68
N VAL A 394 8.45 -26.87 -10.46
CA VAL A 394 7.39 -25.86 -10.42
C VAL A 394 6.58 -25.87 -11.71
N LEU A 395 5.25 -25.91 -11.58
CA LEU A 395 4.31 -25.77 -12.69
C LEU A 395 3.67 -24.37 -12.60
N ASN A 396 3.78 -23.59 -13.67
CA ASN A 396 3.14 -22.29 -13.80
C ASN A 396 2.07 -22.35 -14.89
N LEU A 397 0.80 -22.34 -14.49
CA LEU A 397 -0.37 -22.38 -15.35
C LEU A 397 -0.91 -20.98 -15.62
N PHE A 398 -1.40 -20.75 -16.85
CA PHE A 398 -1.77 -19.41 -17.33
C PHE A 398 -0.56 -18.47 -17.23
N ALA A 399 0.58 -18.97 -17.69
CA ALA A 399 1.90 -18.44 -17.37
C ALA A 399 2.14 -17.02 -17.91
N TYR A 400 1.39 -16.59 -18.94
CA TYR A 400 1.52 -15.30 -19.58
C TYR A 400 2.99 -15.03 -19.97
N THR A 401 3.58 -13.89 -19.63
CA THR A 401 4.99 -13.55 -19.87
C THR A 401 5.96 -14.16 -18.85
N GLY A 402 5.52 -15.14 -18.08
CA GLY A 402 6.29 -15.96 -17.15
C GLY A 402 6.85 -15.31 -15.89
N PRO A 403 6.28 -14.25 -15.26
CA PRO A 403 6.91 -13.65 -14.10
C PRO A 403 7.04 -14.60 -12.91
N PHE A 404 6.09 -15.50 -12.71
CA PHE A 404 6.20 -16.55 -11.68
C PHE A 404 7.26 -17.60 -12.03
N THR A 405 7.41 -17.94 -13.31
CA THR A 405 8.45 -18.86 -13.79
C THR A 405 9.84 -18.30 -13.48
N VAL A 406 10.06 -17.01 -13.82
CA VAL A 406 11.33 -16.33 -13.56
C VAL A 406 11.59 -16.26 -12.04
N ALA A 407 10.57 -15.91 -11.24
CA ALA A 407 10.70 -15.90 -9.78
C ALA A 407 11.07 -17.28 -9.22
N ALA A 408 10.46 -18.35 -9.72
CA ALA A 408 10.78 -19.71 -9.34
C ALA A 408 12.21 -20.10 -9.74
N ALA A 409 12.62 -19.78 -10.97
CA ALA A 409 13.96 -20.08 -11.48
C ALA A 409 15.05 -19.33 -10.68
N VAL A 410 14.87 -18.02 -10.40
CA VAL A 410 15.74 -17.22 -9.51
C VAL A 410 15.77 -17.81 -8.09
N GLY A 411 14.66 -18.39 -7.62
CA GLY A 411 14.57 -19.09 -6.34
C GLY A 411 15.24 -20.45 -6.29
N GLY A 412 15.90 -20.89 -7.38
CA GLY A 412 16.63 -22.16 -7.44
C GLY A 412 15.73 -23.35 -7.75
N ALA A 413 14.62 -23.16 -8.48
CA ALA A 413 13.82 -24.29 -8.97
C ALA A 413 14.68 -25.21 -9.83
N ARG A 414 14.62 -26.52 -9.55
CA ARG A 414 15.32 -27.54 -10.35
C ARG A 414 14.76 -27.60 -11.77
N ARG A 415 13.47 -27.44 -11.92
CA ARG A 415 12.74 -27.42 -13.19
C ARG A 415 11.51 -26.55 -13.09
N THR A 416 11.22 -25.80 -14.16
CA THR A 416 9.92 -25.14 -14.31
C THR A 416 9.23 -25.55 -15.60
N VAL A 417 7.91 -25.66 -15.57
CA VAL A 417 7.06 -25.86 -16.75
C VAL A 417 6.04 -24.74 -16.77
N SER A 418 6.06 -23.95 -17.85
CA SER A 418 5.15 -22.83 -18.06
C SER A 418 4.15 -23.17 -19.15
N VAL A 419 2.87 -23.10 -18.84
CA VAL A 419 1.78 -23.46 -19.76
C VAL A 419 0.93 -22.25 -20.05
N ASP A 420 0.79 -21.89 -21.33
CA ASP A 420 -0.11 -20.84 -21.80
C ASP A 420 -0.53 -21.14 -23.25
N VAL A 421 -1.69 -20.64 -23.66
CA VAL A 421 -2.17 -20.77 -25.05
C VAL A 421 -1.49 -19.79 -26.00
N SER A 422 -0.93 -18.71 -25.47
CA SER A 422 -0.29 -17.65 -26.24
C SER A 422 1.20 -17.94 -26.48
N ARG A 423 1.54 -18.24 -27.72
CA ARG A 423 2.94 -18.39 -28.16
C ARG A 423 3.75 -17.11 -27.94
N ASP A 424 3.16 -15.93 -28.22
CA ASP A 424 3.82 -14.64 -28.06
C ASP A 424 4.13 -14.35 -26.58
N ALA A 425 3.21 -14.71 -25.68
CA ALA A 425 3.40 -14.54 -24.24
C ALA A 425 4.53 -15.44 -23.72
N LEU A 426 4.58 -16.69 -24.15
CA LEU A 426 5.66 -17.62 -23.78
C LEU A 426 7.00 -17.27 -24.40
N ALA A 427 7.03 -16.67 -25.60
CA ALA A 427 8.26 -16.12 -26.18
C ALA A 427 8.80 -14.96 -25.29
N TRP A 428 7.90 -14.10 -24.81
CA TRP A 428 8.27 -13.06 -23.85
C TRP A 428 8.72 -13.62 -22.50
N ALA A 429 8.13 -14.74 -22.04
CA ALA A 429 8.60 -15.45 -20.84
C ALA A 429 10.06 -15.95 -21.00
N ALA A 430 10.42 -16.44 -22.18
CA ALA A 430 11.80 -16.83 -22.49
C ALA A 430 12.75 -15.61 -22.53
N GLU A 431 12.30 -14.44 -23.06
CA GLU A 431 13.05 -13.18 -22.94
C GLU A 431 13.32 -12.83 -21.47
N ASN A 432 12.31 -12.94 -20.59
CA ASN A 432 12.43 -12.66 -19.16
C ASN A 432 13.41 -13.61 -18.45
N LEU A 433 13.46 -14.89 -18.81
CA LEU A 433 14.48 -15.81 -18.30
C LEU A 433 15.89 -15.39 -18.77
N THR A 434 16.02 -14.99 -20.03
CA THR A 434 17.30 -14.50 -20.61
C THR A 434 17.80 -13.25 -19.88
N GLU A 435 16.90 -12.30 -19.55
CA GLU A 435 17.25 -11.09 -18.77
C GLU A 435 17.85 -11.40 -17.39
N ASN A 436 17.55 -12.57 -16.84
CA ASN A 436 18.07 -13.03 -15.55
C ASN A 436 19.20 -14.08 -15.68
N GLY A 437 19.69 -14.37 -16.90
CA GLY A 437 20.74 -15.36 -17.13
C GLY A 437 20.30 -16.82 -16.90
N LEU A 438 19.00 -17.10 -17.02
CA LEU A 438 18.37 -18.39 -16.67
C LEU A 438 17.81 -19.13 -17.88
N ALA A 439 18.17 -18.73 -19.11
CA ALA A 439 17.72 -19.42 -20.33
C ALA A 439 18.46 -20.77 -20.48
N ASN A 440 17.78 -21.87 -20.12
CA ASN A 440 18.30 -23.23 -20.27
C ASN A 440 17.13 -24.23 -20.35
N ASP A 441 17.43 -25.49 -20.65
CA ASP A 441 16.45 -26.56 -20.89
C ASP A 441 15.64 -26.97 -19.63
N ALA A 442 16.05 -26.52 -18.44
CA ALA A 442 15.32 -26.80 -17.21
C ALA A 442 13.99 -26.01 -17.13
N HIS A 443 13.81 -24.98 -17.97
CA HIS A 443 12.67 -24.06 -17.95
C HIS A 443 11.84 -24.18 -19.23
N ALA A 444 10.93 -25.16 -19.27
CA ALA A 444 10.13 -25.49 -20.45
C ALA A 444 8.94 -24.52 -20.65
N MET A 445 8.73 -24.11 -21.92
CA MET A 445 7.58 -23.33 -22.38
C MET A 445 6.65 -24.21 -23.20
N VAL A 446 5.41 -24.40 -22.77
CA VAL A 446 4.43 -25.30 -23.38
C VAL A 446 3.23 -24.51 -23.89
N VAL A 447 3.12 -24.38 -25.21
CA VAL A 447 1.96 -23.73 -25.85
C VAL A 447 0.82 -24.75 -25.91
N MET A 448 -0.09 -24.68 -24.93
CA MET A 448 -1.19 -25.64 -24.79
C MET A 448 -2.31 -25.05 -23.92
N ASP A 449 -3.53 -25.56 -24.13
CA ASP A 449 -4.64 -25.31 -23.19
C ASP A 449 -4.32 -25.97 -21.83
N VAL A 450 -4.62 -25.27 -20.73
CA VAL A 450 -4.28 -25.69 -19.37
C VAL A 450 -4.98 -26.99 -18.98
N PHE A 451 -6.26 -27.17 -19.33
CA PHE A 451 -6.97 -28.40 -19.00
C PHE A 451 -6.45 -29.61 -19.78
N THR A 452 -6.10 -29.41 -21.06
CA THR A 452 -5.45 -30.41 -21.89
C THR A 452 -4.07 -30.80 -21.31
N PHE A 453 -3.30 -29.80 -20.87
CA PHE A 453 -2.01 -30.05 -20.22
C PHE A 453 -2.18 -30.85 -18.93
N LEU A 454 -3.10 -30.48 -18.05
CA LEU A 454 -3.36 -31.16 -16.77
C LEU A 454 -3.82 -32.63 -17.02
N HIS A 455 -4.66 -32.85 -18.01
CA HIS A 455 -5.06 -34.19 -18.41
C HIS A 455 -3.82 -35.02 -18.84
N ASN A 456 -3.00 -34.50 -19.74
CA ASN A 456 -1.80 -35.19 -20.23
C ASN A 456 -0.77 -35.44 -19.12
N ALA A 457 -0.56 -34.47 -18.23
CA ALA A 457 0.35 -34.62 -17.09
C ALA A 457 -0.13 -35.68 -16.10
N ARG A 458 -1.45 -35.79 -15.87
CA ARG A 458 -2.06 -36.85 -15.06
C ARG A 458 -1.80 -38.23 -15.68
N GLU A 459 -2.06 -38.41 -16.98
CA GLU A 459 -1.83 -39.67 -17.69
C GLU A 459 -0.35 -40.11 -17.64
N ARG A 460 0.58 -39.15 -17.73
CA ARG A 460 2.02 -39.36 -17.60
C ARG A 460 2.48 -39.50 -16.15
N ARG A 461 1.59 -39.36 -15.17
CA ARG A 461 1.88 -39.35 -13.73
C ARG A 461 2.92 -38.29 -13.33
N GLU A 462 3.00 -37.19 -14.06
CA GLU A 462 3.86 -36.05 -13.69
C GLU A 462 3.39 -35.45 -12.38
N ARG A 463 4.36 -35.05 -11.54
CA ARG A 463 4.09 -34.40 -10.24
C ARG A 463 4.97 -33.19 -10.07
N PHE A 464 4.38 -32.14 -9.45
CA PHE A 464 5.02 -30.86 -9.20
C PHE A 464 4.98 -30.54 -7.71
N ASP A 465 6.10 -30.06 -7.17
CA ASP A 465 6.24 -29.69 -5.77
C ASP A 465 5.50 -28.37 -5.47
N LEU A 466 5.45 -27.46 -6.45
CA LEU A 466 4.73 -26.19 -6.38
C LEU A 466 3.97 -25.95 -7.69
N VAL A 467 2.69 -25.66 -7.58
CA VAL A 467 1.85 -25.27 -8.72
C VAL A 467 1.35 -23.85 -8.51
N VAL A 468 1.58 -22.98 -9.49
CA VAL A 468 1.00 -21.63 -9.57
C VAL A 468 -0.17 -21.67 -10.53
N CYS A 469 -1.32 -21.19 -10.10
CA CYS A 469 -2.56 -21.15 -10.87
C CYS A 469 -3.22 -19.77 -10.75
N ASP A 470 -3.01 -18.92 -11.77
CA ASP A 470 -3.51 -17.55 -11.84
C ASP A 470 -4.31 -17.33 -13.14
N PRO A 471 -5.50 -17.95 -13.27
CA PRO A 471 -6.28 -17.87 -14.48
C PRO A 471 -6.84 -16.44 -14.69
N PRO A 472 -7.05 -16.02 -15.94
CA PRO A 472 -7.80 -14.79 -16.22
C PRO A 472 -9.22 -14.92 -15.71
N SER A 473 -9.89 -13.77 -15.44
CA SER A 473 -11.28 -13.76 -15.00
C SER A 473 -12.22 -14.50 -15.96
N TYR A 474 -11.92 -14.39 -17.27
CA TYR A 474 -12.61 -15.07 -18.35
C TYR A 474 -11.60 -15.48 -19.42
N SER A 475 -11.71 -16.70 -19.93
CA SER A 475 -10.99 -17.14 -21.12
C SER A 475 -11.92 -17.96 -22.02
N THR A 476 -11.69 -17.81 -23.32
CA THR A 476 -12.33 -18.63 -24.34
C THR A 476 -11.25 -19.06 -25.31
N THR A 477 -11.00 -20.37 -25.39
CA THR A 477 -10.13 -20.99 -26.39
C THR A 477 -10.98 -21.72 -27.41
N ARG A 478 -10.38 -22.38 -28.39
CA ARG A 478 -11.11 -23.26 -29.32
C ARG A 478 -11.77 -24.41 -28.58
N ASP A 479 -11.14 -24.91 -27.53
CA ASP A 479 -11.46 -26.18 -26.89
C ASP A 479 -12.08 -26.02 -25.49
N SER A 480 -12.02 -24.81 -24.90
CA SER A 480 -12.52 -24.58 -23.56
C SER A 480 -13.05 -23.15 -23.36
N ARG A 481 -14.02 -23.03 -22.46
CA ARG A 481 -14.47 -21.76 -21.91
C ARG A 481 -14.33 -21.82 -20.40
N PHE A 482 -13.70 -20.80 -19.80
CA PHE A 482 -13.45 -20.72 -18.38
C PHE A 482 -13.92 -19.39 -17.82
N SER A 483 -14.58 -19.43 -16.65
CA SER A 483 -14.91 -18.29 -15.82
C SER A 483 -14.43 -18.56 -14.39
N SER A 484 -13.63 -17.68 -13.84
CA SER A 484 -13.15 -17.79 -12.45
C SER A 484 -14.29 -17.81 -11.42
N GLU A 485 -15.48 -17.33 -11.78
CA GLU A 485 -16.63 -17.31 -10.88
C GLU A 485 -17.30 -18.67 -10.70
N SER A 486 -17.34 -19.49 -11.74
CA SER A 486 -18.06 -20.78 -11.78
C SER A 486 -17.13 -21.98 -11.81
N ASP A 487 -16.00 -21.91 -12.53
CA ASP A 487 -15.27 -23.09 -12.98
C ASP A 487 -14.03 -23.41 -12.12
N TYR A 488 -13.78 -22.58 -11.10
CA TYR A 488 -12.58 -22.75 -10.25
C TYR A 488 -12.58 -24.07 -9.46
N ARG A 489 -13.75 -24.63 -9.16
CA ARG A 489 -13.87 -25.94 -8.53
C ARG A 489 -13.32 -27.05 -9.44
N GLY A 490 -13.75 -27.08 -10.71
CA GLY A 490 -13.24 -28.06 -11.70
C GLY A 490 -11.74 -27.90 -11.97
N LEU A 491 -11.25 -26.67 -12.00
CA LEU A 491 -9.82 -26.41 -12.12
C LEU A 491 -9.05 -26.96 -10.91
N ALA A 492 -9.54 -26.73 -9.69
CA ALA A 492 -8.92 -27.28 -8.48
C ALA A 492 -8.94 -28.81 -8.44
N GLU A 493 -10.01 -29.44 -8.95
CA GLU A 493 -10.09 -30.91 -9.12
C GLU A 493 -9.03 -31.41 -10.11
N ALA A 494 -8.87 -30.75 -11.25
CA ALA A 494 -7.86 -31.10 -12.25
C ALA A 494 -6.40 -30.90 -11.74
N LEU A 495 -6.16 -29.96 -10.83
CA LEU A 495 -4.86 -29.73 -10.20
C LEU A 495 -4.45 -30.85 -9.23
N GLY A 496 -5.39 -31.42 -8.48
CA GLY A 496 -5.10 -32.42 -7.43
C GLY A 496 -4.16 -33.54 -7.87
N PRO A 497 -4.41 -34.24 -9.01
CA PRO A 497 -3.59 -35.33 -9.49
C PRO A 497 -2.15 -34.97 -9.86
N VAL A 498 -1.83 -33.73 -10.19
CA VAL A 498 -0.50 -33.30 -10.65
C VAL A 498 0.36 -32.68 -9.54
N VAL A 499 -0.20 -32.48 -8.34
CA VAL A 499 0.56 -31.95 -7.20
C VAL A 499 1.20 -33.11 -6.42
N ALA A 500 2.47 -32.98 -6.08
CA ALA A 500 3.22 -33.98 -5.30
C ALA A 500 2.64 -34.17 -3.88
N ALA A 501 3.04 -35.22 -3.20
CA ALA A 501 2.81 -35.41 -1.77
C ALA A 501 3.48 -34.24 -1.00
N ASN A 502 2.80 -33.66 -0.03
CA ASN A 502 3.21 -32.44 0.67
C ASN A 502 3.44 -31.22 -0.26
N GLY A 503 3.03 -31.31 -1.52
CA GLY A 503 3.16 -30.23 -2.50
C GLY A 503 2.26 -29.04 -2.20
N ARG A 504 2.53 -27.92 -2.86
CA ARG A 504 1.85 -26.65 -2.63
C ARG A 504 1.16 -26.13 -3.89
N ILE A 505 0.08 -25.38 -3.69
CA ILE A 505 -0.63 -24.68 -4.76
C ILE A 505 -0.75 -23.22 -4.34
N LEU A 506 -0.29 -22.31 -5.19
CA LEU A 506 -0.66 -20.90 -5.12
C LEU A 506 -1.80 -20.66 -6.10
N ALA A 507 -2.98 -20.43 -5.60
CA ALA A 507 -4.18 -20.14 -6.39
C ALA A 507 -4.56 -18.67 -6.26
N CYS A 508 -4.79 -17.99 -7.41
CA CYS A 508 -5.12 -16.57 -7.48
C CYS A 508 -6.42 -16.32 -8.24
N SER A 509 -7.11 -15.24 -7.92
CA SER A 509 -8.26 -14.73 -8.69
C SER A 509 -8.45 -13.24 -8.46
N ASN A 510 -8.53 -12.45 -9.53
CA ASN A 510 -8.87 -11.02 -9.51
C ASN A 510 -10.36 -10.76 -9.84
N HIS A 511 -11.19 -11.81 -9.98
CA HIS A 511 -12.61 -11.67 -10.34
C HIS A 511 -13.39 -10.96 -9.22
N LYS A 512 -13.96 -9.79 -9.50
CA LYS A 512 -14.69 -8.95 -8.51
C LYS A 512 -15.90 -9.67 -7.88
N GLY A 513 -16.66 -10.44 -8.67
CA GLY A 513 -17.84 -11.19 -8.21
C GLY A 513 -17.54 -12.45 -7.37
N LEU A 514 -16.30 -12.94 -7.38
CA LEU A 514 -15.92 -14.12 -6.60
C LEU A 514 -15.51 -13.73 -5.19
N HIS A 515 -16.39 -13.92 -4.22
CA HIS A 515 -16.10 -13.63 -2.83
C HIS A 515 -15.02 -14.58 -2.26
N ARG A 516 -14.12 -14.09 -1.38
CA ARG A 516 -12.99 -14.86 -0.81
C ARG A 516 -13.41 -16.19 -0.18
N MET A 517 -14.50 -16.22 0.59
CA MET A 517 -15.01 -17.45 1.20
C MET A 517 -15.49 -18.47 0.15
N LYS A 518 -16.15 -18.01 -0.92
CA LYS A 518 -16.59 -18.85 -2.05
C LYS A 518 -15.38 -19.42 -2.79
N PHE A 519 -14.33 -18.59 -3.01
CA PHE A 519 -13.08 -18.99 -3.63
C PHE A 519 -12.39 -20.12 -2.84
N ARG A 520 -12.21 -19.95 -1.55
CA ARG A 520 -11.65 -20.99 -0.66
C ARG A 520 -12.45 -22.29 -0.68
N ARG A 521 -13.78 -22.17 -0.66
CA ARG A 521 -14.67 -23.33 -0.74
C ARG A 521 -14.47 -24.09 -2.04
N TYR A 522 -14.41 -23.43 -3.18
CA TYR A 522 -14.18 -24.07 -4.47
C TYR A 522 -12.86 -24.81 -4.54
N LEU A 523 -11.78 -24.19 -4.03
CA LEU A 523 -10.47 -24.84 -3.95
C LEU A 523 -10.52 -26.11 -3.08
N HIS A 524 -11.15 -26.04 -1.90
CA HIS A 524 -11.25 -27.17 -0.99
C HIS A 524 -12.12 -28.30 -1.57
N GLU A 525 -13.28 -27.98 -2.13
CA GLU A 525 -14.20 -28.97 -2.72
C GLU A 525 -13.57 -29.66 -3.93
N GLY A 526 -12.89 -28.92 -4.82
CA GLY A 526 -12.21 -29.49 -5.99
C GLY A 526 -11.06 -30.41 -5.61
N LEU A 527 -10.20 -30.00 -4.69
CA LEU A 527 -9.09 -30.85 -4.22
C LEU A 527 -9.59 -32.11 -3.51
N ARG A 528 -10.66 -32.00 -2.73
CA ARG A 528 -11.30 -33.15 -2.09
C ARG A 528 -11.91 -34.12 -3.12
N ALA A 529 -12.54 -33.61 -4.19
CA ALA A 529 -13.07 -34.41 -5.29
C ALA A 529 -11.96 -35.16 -6.02
N ALA A 530 -10.76 -34.57 -6.11
CA ALA A 530 -9.55 -35.22 -6.62
C ALA A 530 -8.90 -36.23 -5.64
N GLY A 531 -9.52 -36.49 -4.50
CA GLY A 531 -8.97 -37.38 -3.46
C GLY A 531 -7.78 -36.81 -2.70
N ARG A 532 -7.62 -35.45 -2.69
CA ARG A 532 -6.49 -34.81 -2.00
C ARG A 532 -6.96 -34.16 -0.69
N GLU A 533 -6.20 -34.36 0.36
CA GLU A 533 -6.44 -33.77 1.66
C GLU A 533 -5.60 -32.49 1.83
N VAL A 534 -6.27 -31.42 2.27
CA VAL A 534 -5.65 -30.11 2.51
C VAL A 534 -5.11 -30.08 3.95
N ALA A 535 -3.80 -29.90 4.11
CA ALA A 535 -3.15 -29.74 5.40
C ALA A 535 -3.28 -28.29 5.90
N GLN A 536 -3.11 -27.33 5.01
CA GLN A 536 -3.20 -25.89 5.34
C GLN A 536 -3.72 -25.08 4.15
N MET A 537 -4.50 -24.05 4.43
CA MET A 537 -4.95 -23.05 3.46
C MET A 537 -4.81 -21.66 4.06
N LYS A 538 -3.87 -20.87 3.53
CA LYS A 538 -3.51 -19.55 4.02
C LYS A 538 -3.84 -18.48 2.99
N ASP A 539 -4.65 -17.49 3.38
CA ASP A 539 -4.87 -16.29 2.58
C ASP A 539 -3.60 -15.43 2.57
N LEU A 540 -3.25 -14.90 1.41
CA LEU A 540 -2.15 -13.97 1.23
C LEU A 540 -2.70 -12.54 1.10
N PRO A 541 -2.04 -11.56 1.71
CA PRO A 541 -2.44 -10.15 1.61
C PRO A 541 -2.04 -9.56 0.26
N ASP A 542 -2.73 -8.49 -0.15
CA ASP A 542 -2.27 -7.62 -1.24
C ASP A 542 -0.93 -6.93 -0.88
N PRO A 543 -0.14 -6.54 -1.87
CA PRO A 543 1.02 -5.67 -1.64
C PRO A 543 0.58 -4.31 -1.05
N GLU A 544 1.46 -3.69 -0.27
CA GLU A 544 1.16 -2.43 0.44
C GLU A 544 0.89 -1.24 -0.49
N ASP A 545 1.41 -1.29 -1.70
CA ASP A 545 1.16 -0.29 -2.74
C ASP A 545 -0.21 -0.45 -3.43
N PHE A 546 -1.02 -1.45 -3.02
CA PHE A 546 -2.41 -1.66 -3.45
C PHE A 546 -3.41 -1.43 -2.31
N PRO A 547 -3.47 -0.24 -1.68
CA PRO A 547 -4.40 0.00 -0.59
C PRO A 547 -5.85 -0.03 -1.09
N ALA A 548 -6.71 -0.80 -0.42
CA ALA A 548 -8.14 -0.77 -0.66
C ALA A 548 -8.76 0.52 -0.09
N ALA A 549 -9.86 0.99 -0.67
CA ALA A 549 -10.68 2.02 -0.07
C ALA A 549 -11.22 1.56 1.30
N ALA A 550 -11.56 2.52 2.17
CA ALA A 550 -12.09 2.22 3.50
C ALA A 550 -13.36 1.34 3.40
N GLY A 551 -13.30 0.13 3.97
CA GLY A 551 -14.36 -0.88 3.85
C GLY A 551 -14.41 -1.63 2.52
N GLY A 552 -13.48 -1.37 1.60
CA GLY A 552 -13.34 -2.06 0.33
C GLY A 552 -12.79 -3.48 0.47
N ALA A 553 -13.09 -4.32 -0.51
CA ALA A 553 -12.53 -5.66 -0.60
C ALA A 553 -11.10 -5.62 -1.16
N CYS A 554 -10.31 -6.62 -0.77
CA CYS A 554 -9.01 -6.91 -1.35
C CYS A 554 -9.09 -7.02 -2.88
N HIS A 555 -8.18 -6.38 -3.60
CA HIS A 555 -8.15 -6.38 -5.07
C HIS A 555 -7.91 -7.79 -5.62
N LEU A 556 -6.91 -8.49 -5.09
CA LEU A 556 -6.52 -9.83 -5.49
C LEU A 556 -6.85 -10.85 -4.38
N LYS A 557 -7.45 -11.97 -4.75
CA LYS A 557 -7.58 -13.13 -3.86
C LYS A 557 -6.48 -14.10 -4.17
N ALA A 558 -5.55 -14.28 -3.24
CA ALA A 558 -4.47 -15.26 -3.34
C ALA A 558 -4.50 -16.20 -2.13
N VAL A 559 -4.40 -17.49 -2.38
CA VAL A 559 -4.45 -18.54 -1.36
C VAL A 559 -3.29 -19.51 -1.59
N LEU A 560 -2.45 -19.67 -0.58
CA LEU A 560 -1.43 -20.72 -0.56
C LEU A 560 -1.98 -21.97 0.16
N ILE A 561 -1.99 -23.08 -0.55
CA ILE A 561 -2.51 -24.37 -0.08
C ILE A 561 -1.33 -25.33 0.07
N THR A 562 -1.28 -26.08 1.16
CA THR A 562 -0.37 -27.21 1.36
C THR A 562 -1.22 -28.48 1.43
N LEU A 563 -0.89 -29.47 0.63
CA LEU A 563 -1.56 -30.78 0.65
C LEU A 563 -0.89 -31.69 1.66
N LYS A 564 -1.64 -32.68 2.18
CA LYS A 564 -1.06 -33.79 2.93
C LYS A 564 -0.37 -34.78 2.01
N GLY A 565 0.62 -35.49 2.54
CA GLY A 565 1.38 -36.54 1.88
C GLY A 565 0.55 -37.78 1.55
#